data_e007b3238ae037d44a4026edc2b12857
#
_entry.id   e007b3238ae037d44a4026edc2b12857
#
_cell.length_a   1.000
_cell.length_b   1.000
_cell.length_c   1.000
_cell.angle_alpha   90.00
_cell.angle_beta   90.00
_cell.angle_gamma   90.00
#
_symmetry.space_group_name_H-M   'P 1'
#
loop_
_entity.id
_entity.type
_entity.pdbx_description
1 polymer ?
#
loop_
_entity_poly.entity_id
_entity_poly.type
_entity_poly.pdbx_seq_one_letter_code
_entity_poly.pdbx_strand_id
1 'polypeptide(L)'
;MAQSSAVCDFGWIAPQFNLPSTKGVDVSLNSASGKNGTLIMFICNHCPYVVGSMNDIVEEASALQIIGVNVLAICSNDAKEYPQDSFENMKKFALDYSFIFPYLHDADQSVAKLFNAECTPDFFGFNSSLELQYRGRLNNKRDNPEVVRRDLFEAMSLIAKTGEGPREQSPSIGCSIKWKSE
;
A
#
# COMPACT_ATOMS: atom_id res chain seq x y z
N MET A 1 15.16 -8.21 -7.66
CA MET A 1 15.00 -7.63 -9.01
C MET A 1 13.84 -6.66 -8.98
N ALA A 2 13.86 -5.60 -9.79
CA ALA A 2 12.71 -4.71 -9.93
C ALA A 2 11.57 -5.43 -10.66
N GLN A 3 10.36 -5.21 -10.20
CA GLN A 3 9.13 -5.79 -10.73
C GLN A 3 8.07 -4.70 -10.83
N SER A 4 7.18 -4.77 -11.81
CA SER A 4 6.02 -3.90 -11.89
C SER A 4 4.79 -4.60 -11.36
N SER A 5 3.86 -3.81 -10.79
CA SER A 5 2.55 -4.33 -10.40
C SER A 5 1.73 -4.73 -11.63
N ALA A 6 0.74 -5.61 -11.41
CA ALA A 6 -0.27 -5.90 -12.42
C ALA A 6 -1.15 -4.66 -12.71
N VAL A 7 -1.94 -4.75 -13.77
CA VAL A 7 -2.97 -3.75 -14.10
C VAL A 7 -4.15 -3.82 -13.13
N CYS A 8 -4.91 -2.73 -13.03
CA CYS A 8 -6.10 -2.65 -12.18
C CYS A 8 -7.22 -3.57 -12.73
N ASP A 9 -7.68 -4.50 -11.88
CA ASP A 9 -8.88 -5.29 -12.12
C ASP A 9 -10.09 -4.55 -11.51
N PHE A 10 -10.68 -3.66 -12.28
CA PHE A 10 -11.75 -2.76 -11.83
C PHE A 10 -12.95 -3.53 -11.30
N GLY A 11 -13.39 -3.19 -10.10
CA GLY A 11 -14.53 -3.82 -9.44
C GLY A 11 -14.17 -5.09 -8.65
N TRP A 12 -12.91 -5.55 -8.68
CA TRP A 12 -12.50 -6.67 -7.83
C TRP A 12 -12.69 -6.31 -6.36
N ILE A 13 -13.37 -7.19 -5.63
CA ILE A 13 -13.69 -6.96 -4.21
C ILE A 13 -12.48 -7.33 -3.34
N ALA A 14 -12.08 -6.41 -2.46
CA ALA A 14 -10.99 -6.65 -1.53
C ALA A 14 -11.27 -7.87 -0.63
N PRO A 15 -10.39 -8.88 -0.58
CA PRO A 15 -10.54 -10.00 0.33
C PRO A 15 -10.37 -9.54 1.78
N GLN A 16 -11.16 -10.16 2.67
CA GLN A 16 -11.11 -9.85 4.10
C GLN A 16 -9.84 -10.40 4.73
N PHE A 17 -9.31 -9.66 5.68
CA PHE A 17 -8.17 -10.07 6.51
C PHE A 17 -8.30 -9.52 7.93
N ASN A 18 -7.53 -10.09 8.84
CA ASN A 18 -7.29 -9.57 10.19
C ASN A 18 -5.82 -9.81 10.53
N LEU A 19 -5.05 -8.75 10.70
CA LEU A 19 -3.60 -8.84 10.88
C LEU A 19 -3.13 -8.03 12.10
N PRO A 20 -2.08 -8.48 12.80
CA PRO A 20 -1.48 -7.74 13.89
C PRO A 20 -0.81 -6.46 13.37
N SER A 21 -1.06 -5.35 14.05
CA SER A 21 -0.42 -4.07 13.76
C SER A 21 0.80 -3.82 14.66
N THR A 22 1.69 -2.96 14.20
CA THR A 22 2.85 -2.50 14.99
C THR A 22 2.45 -1.76 16.27
N LYS A 23 1.18 -1.39 16.42
CA LYS A 23 0.62 -0.75 17.63
C LYS A 23 0.07 -1.75 18.65
N GLY A 24 0.22 -3.07 18.42
CA GLY A 24 -0.16 -4.13 19.37
C GLY A 24 -1.65 -4.48 19.38
N VAL A 25 -2.40 -4.07 18.36
CA VAL A 25 -3.80 -4.43 18.15
C VAL A 25 -3.98 -5.05 16.78
N ASP A 26 -4.89 -6.00 16.67
CA ASP A 26 -5.27 -6.57 15.37
C ASP A 26 -6.18 -5.60 14.62
N VAL A 27 -5.97 -5.52 13.32
CA VAL A 27 -6.74 -4.66 12.43
C VAL A 27 -7.34 -5.49 11.30
N SER A 28 -8.67 -5.47 11.21
CA SER A 28 -9.40 -6.08 10.10
C SER A 28 -9.65 -5.07 8.99
N LEU A 29 -9.83 -5.55 7.75
CA LEU A 29 -10.20 -4.68 6.63
C LEU A 29 -11.48 -3.90 6.93
N ASN A 30 -12.50 -4.56 7.49
CA ASN A 30 -13.77 -3.91 7.82
C ASN A 30 -13.60 -2.76 8.84
N SER A 31 -12.74 -2.94 9.86
CA SER A 31 -12.48 -1.90 10.86
C SER A 31 -11.63 -0.75 10.33
N ALA A 32 -10.82 -1.00 9.30
CA ALA A 32 -9.89 -0.05 8.71
C ALA A 32 -10.44 0.65 7.45
N SER A 33 -11.57 0.19 6.91
CA SER A 33 -12.14 0.79 5.70
C SER A 33 -12.60 2.23 5.92
N GLY A 34 -12.34 3.10 4.94
CA GLY A 34 -12.72 4.51 4.97
C GLY A 34 -14.07 4.75 4.28
N LYS A 35 -14.82 5.72 4.76
CA LYS A 35 -16.15 6.05 4.23
C LYS A 35 -16.13 6.50 2.76
N ASN A 36 -15.02 7.09 2.31
CA ASN A 36 -14.86 7.61 0.94
C ASN A 36 -13.88 6.77 0.11
N GLY A 37 -13.30 5.72 0.68
CA GLY A 37 -12.36 4.83 0.04
C GLY A 37 -11.28 4.33 0.99
N THR A 38 -10.52 3.34 0.53
CA THR A 38 -9.45 2.72 1.31
C THR A 38 -8.23 2.51 0.43
N LEU A 39 -7.07 2.96 0.89
CA LEU A 39 -5.78 2.66 0.27
C LEU A 39 -5.08 1.57 1.06
N ILE A 40 -4.74 0.46 0.40
CA ILE A 40 -3.91 -0.61 0.94
C ILE A 40 -2.57 -0.59 0.21
N MET A 41 -1.48 -0.59 0.97
CA MET A 41 -0.12 -0.56 0.42
C MET A 41 0.66 -1.78 0.89
N PHE A 42 1.23 -2.56 -0.02
CA PHE A 42 2.26 -3.52 0.35
C PHE A 42 3.62 -2.83 0.32
N ILE A 43 4.25 -2.73 1.48
CA ILE A 43 5.56 -2.10 1.67
C ILE A 43 6.46 -2.98 2.51
N CYS A 44 7.75 -2.68 2.53
CA CYS A 44 8.72 -3.32 3.44
C CYS A 44 9.76 -2.30 3.89
N ASN A 45 10.60 -2.67 4.87
CA ASN A 45 11.49 -1.71 5.51
C ASN A 45 12.81 -1.49 4.76
N HIS A 46 13.23 -2.45 3.92
CA HIS A 46 14.56 -2.41 3.29
C HIS A 46 14.56 -2.16 1.78
N CYS A 47 13.38 -2.13 1.14
CA CYS A 47 13.28 -1.88 -0.30
C CYS A 47 13.69 -0.43 -0.63
N PRO A 48 14.69 -0.19 -1.50
CA PRO A 48 15.10 1.17 -1.87
C PRO A 48 13.97 2.00 -2.49
N TYR A 49 13.04 1.37 -3.20
CA TYR A 49 11.86 2.04 -3.77
C TYR A 49 10.90 2.52 -2.69
N VAL A 50 10.73 1.75 -1.61
CA VAL A 50 9.91 2.16 -0.46
C VAL A 50 10.62 3.25 0.33
N VAL A 51 11.87 3.02 0.74
CA VAL A 51 12.66 3.97 1.54
C VAL A 51 12.79 5.32 0.82
N GLY A 52 13.09 5.30 -0.48
CA GLY A 52 13.25 6.51 -1.29
C GLY A 52 11.96 7.31 -1.51
N SER A 53 10.79 6.70 -1.33
CA SER A 53 9.48 7.36 -1.48
C SER A 53 8.70 7.52 -0.18
N MET A 54 9.28 7.15 0.97
CA MET A 54 8.52 7.04 2.22
C MET A 54 7.97 8.38 2.70
N ASN A 55 8.71 9.47 2.54
CA ASN A 55 8.22 10.81 2.88
C ASN A 55 7.00 11.20 2.02
N ASP A 56 7.06 10.92 0.72
CA ASP A 56 5.93 11.16 -0.18
C ASP A 56 4.73 10.29 0.21
N ILE A 57 4.94 9.02 0.56
CA ILE A 57 3.88 8.11 1.00
C ILE A 57 3.17 8.64 2.25
N VAL A 58 3.92 9.12 3.26
CA VAL A 58 3.36 9.68 4.49
C VAL A 58 2.60 10.98 4.21
N GLU A 59 3.13 11.84 3.34
CA GLU A 59 2.46 13.07 2.91
C GLU A 59 1.13 12.77 2.19
N GLU A 60 1.15 11.83 1.23
CA GLU A 60 -0.05 11.40 0.51
C GLU A 60 -1.08 10.77 1.45
N ALA A 61 -0.65 9.92 2.38
CA ALA A 61 -1.53 9.32 3.38
C ALA A 61 -2.23 10.39 4.23
N SER A 62 -1.50 11.42 4.66
CA SER A 62 -2.07 12.55 5.41
C SER A 62 -3.12 13.29 4.60
N ALA A 63 -2.82 13.61 3.35
CA ALA A 63 -3.76 14.30 2.46
C ALA A 63 -5.01 13.46 2.17
N LEU A 64 -4.87 12.14 2.00
CA LEU A 64 -5.97 11.22 1.76
C LEU A 64 -6.89 11.09 2.97
N GLN A 65 -6.35 11.05 4.19
CA GLN A 65 -7.16 10.99 5.42
C GLN A 65 -8.04 12.23 5.59
N ILE A 66 -7.58 13.41 5.19
CA ILE A 66 -8.37 14.66 5.22
C ILE A 66 -9.63 14.54 4.37
N ILE A 67 -9.59 13.82 3.26
CA ILE A 67 -10.74 13.62 2.37
C ILE A 67 -11.55 12.35 2.68
N GLY A 68 -11.28 11.71 3.83
CA GLY A 68 -12.03 10.55 4.32
C GLY A 68 -11.65 9.21 3.66
N VAL A 69 -10.48 9.14 3.06
CA VAL A 69 -9.86 7.90 2.58
C VAL A 69 -8.96 7.35 3.69
N ASN A 70 -9.22 6.14 4.16
CA ASN A 70 -8.36 5.48 5.11
C ASN A 70 -7.16 4.82 4.41
N VAL A 71 -6.03 4.78 5.10
CA VAL A 71 -4.77 4.25 4.58
C VAL A 71 -4.26 3.18 5.53
N LEU A 72 -3.78 2.07 5.00
CA LEU A 72 -3.07 1.04 5.76
C LEU A 72 -1.94 0.43 4.92
N ALA A 73 -0.90 -0.02 5.61
CA ALA A 73 0.25 -0.67 5.01
C ALA A 73 0.40 -2.10 5.54
N ILE A 74 0.86 -3.01 4.67
CA ILE A 74 1.08 -4.42 4.99
C ILE A 74 2.51 -4.80 4.59
N CYS A 75 3.23 -5.47 5.49
CA CYS A 75 4.50 -6.11 5.20
C CYS A 75 4.32 -7.62 5.17
N SER A 76 4.68 -8.24 4.05
CA SER A 76 4.55 -9.68 3.82
C SER A 76 5.89 -10.34 3.47
N ASN A 77 7.02 -9.65 3.61
CA ASN A 77 8.32 -10.23 3.32
C ASN A 77 8.72 -11.30 4.34
N ASP A 78 9.44 -12.31 3.88
CA ASP A 78 10.01 -13.34 4.77
C ASP A 78 11.07 -12.73 5.68
N ALA A 79 10.69 -12.48 6.92
CA ALA A 79 11.55 -11.88 7.94
C ALA A 79 12.66 -12.84 8.42
N LYS A 80 12.58 -14.14 8.11
CA LYS A 80 13.61 -15.11 8.45
C LYS A 80 14.83 -14.92 7.54
N GLU A 81 14.60 -14.80 6.24
CA GLU A 81 15.66 -14.56 5.25
C GLU A 81 16.02 -13.07 5.15
N TYR A 82 15.09 -12.17 5.49
CA TYR A 82 15.25 -10.71 5.46
C TYR A 82 14.93 -10.09 6.83
N PRO A 83 15.82 -10.22 7.83
CA PRO A 83 15.56 -9.75 9.20
C PRO A 83 15.25 -8.24 9.32
N GLN A 84 15.63 -7.45 8.31
CA GLN A 84 15.26 -6.03 8.23
C GLN A 84 13.74 -5.81 8.21
N ASP A 85 12.97 -6.80 7.76
CA ASP A 85 11.50 -6.77 7.69
C ASP A 85 10.84 -7.51 8.87
N SER A 86 11.59 -7.80 9.94
CA SER A 86 11.03 -8.37 11.16
C SER A 86 9.99 -7.44 11.80
N PHE A 87 9.06 -8.01 12.57
CA PHE A 87 8.01 -7.24 13.23
C PHE A 87 8.56 -6.13 14.14
N GLU A 88 9.70 -6.40 14.82
CA GLU A 88 10.36 -5.37 15.63
C GLU A 88 10.94 -4.24 14.77
N ASN A 89 11.53 -4.56 13.63
CA ASN A 89 12.01 -3.54 12.70
C ASN A 89 10.85 -2.79 12.02
N MET A 90 9.70 -3.42 11.79
CA MET A 90 8.50 -2.72 11.33
C MET A 90 8.03 -1.66 12.34
N LYS A 91 8.04 -1.97 13.65
CA LYS A 91 7.72 -0.99 14.71
C LYS A 91 8.68 0.20 14.66
N LYS A 92 9.98 -0.07 14.55
CA LYS A 92 10.99 0.97 14.45
C LYS A 92 10.79 1.82 13.19
N PHE A 93 10.61 1.20 12.03
CA PHE A 93 10.37 1.88 10.76
C PHE A 93 9.13 2.79 10.83
N ALA A 94 8.03 2.31 11.41
CA ALA A 94 6.83 3.11 11.61
C ALA A 94 7.05 4.33 12.51
N LEU A 95 7.91 4.21 13.53
CA LEU A 95 8.28 5.33 14.40
C LEU A 95 9.22 6.31 13.69
N ASP A 96 10.25 5.82 13.01
CA ASP A 96 11.26 6.63 12.31
C ASP A 96 10.62 7.52 11.24
N TYR A 97 9.59 7.02 10.55
CA TYR A 97 8.83 7.78 9.54
C TYR A 97 7.52 8.38 10.05
N SER A 98 7.25 8.30 11.36
CA SER A 98 6.05 8.88 11.98
C SER A 98 4.75 8.43 11.31
N PHE A 99 4.55 7.13 11.13
CA PHE A 99 3.37 6.58 10.46
C PHE A 99 2.06 7.00 11.17
N ILE A 100 1.18 7.63 10.42
CA ILE A 100 -0.16 8.04 10.85
C ILE A 100 -1.23 6.99 10.51
N PHE A 101 -0.84 5.90 9.88
CA PHE A 101 -1.69 4.78 9.45
C PHE A 101 -1.20 3.46 10.07
N PRO A 102 -2.07 2.43 10.17
CA PRO A 102 -1.67 1.11 10.63
C PRO A 102 -0.62 0.47 9.71
N TYR A 103 0.39 -0.15 10.31
CA TYR A 103 1.37 -0.99 9.62
C TYR A 103 1.22 -2.42 10.11
N LEU A 104 0.78 -3.32 9.24
CA LEU A 104 0.31 -4.66 9.54
C LEU A 104 1.32 -5.71 9.11
N HIS A 105 1.42 -6.78 9.89
CA HIS A 105 2.34 -7.88 9.62
C HIS A 105 1.59 -9.10 9.08
N ASP A 106 1.78 -9.40 7.81
CA ASP A 106 1.27 -10.58 7.12
C ASP A 106 2.35 -11.68 7.15
N ALA A 107 2.55 -12.25 8.35
CA ALA A 107 3.67 -13.15 8.62
C ALA A 107 3.63 -14.45 7.81
N ASP A 108 2.46 -14.98 7.48
CA ASP A 108 2.26 -16.19 6.69
C ASP A 108 2.13 -15.93 5.18
N GLN A 109 2.14 -14.65 4.79
CA GLN A 109 2.02 -14.19 3.40
C GLN A 109 0.69 -14.51 2.72
N SER A 110 -0.31 -14.89 3.51
CA SER A 110 -1.62 -15.26 2.99
C SER A 110 -2.35 -14.08 2.37
N VAL A 111 -2.26 -12.90 2.99
CA VAL A 111 -2.92 -11.69 2.50
C VAL A 111 -2.27 -11.18 1.22
N ALA A 112 -0.92 -11.14 1.15
CA ALA A 112 -0.23 -10.77 -0.10
C ALA A 112 -0.59 -11.70 -1.26
N LYS A 113 -0.72 -13.00 -1.00
CA LYS A 113 -1.16 -13.99 -2.01
C LYS A 113 -2.61 -13.75 -2.45
N LEU A 114 -3.53 -13.47 -1.51
CA LEU A 114 -4.94 -13.16 -1.82
C LEU A 114 -5.08 -11.89 -2.67
N PHE A 115 -4.24 -10.87 -2.42
CA PHE A 115 -4.22 -9.64 -3.18
C PHE A 115 -3.45 -9.74 -4.51
N ASN A 116 -2.78 -10.86 -4.79
CA ASN A 116 -1.83 -10.97 -5.89
C ASN A 116 -0.83 -9.80 -5.87
N ALA A 117 -0.33 -9.44 -4.68
CA ALA A 117 0.68 -8.41 -4.55
C ALA A 117 2.00 -8.91 -5.13
N GLU A 118 2.68 -8.08 -5.92
CA GLU A 118 3.86 -8.51 -6.70
C GLU A 118 5.14 -7.82 -6.25
N CYS A 119 5.04 -6.57 -5.80
CA CYS A 119 6.21 -5.77 -5.46
C CYS A 119 5.97 -4.90 -4.22
N THR A 120 7.02 -4.24 -3.78
CA THR A 120 6.96 -3.18 -2.76
C THR A 120 7.66 -1.93 -3.29
N PRO A 121 6.96 -0.76 -3.33
CA PRO A 121 5.56 -0.57 -2.96
C PRO A 121 4.59 -1.09 -4.03
N ASP A 122 3.44 -1.66 -3.62
CA ASP A 122 2.30 -1.97 -4.49
C ASP A 122 1.05 -1.33 -3.89
N PHE A 123 0.34 -0.49 -4.64
CA PHE A 123 -0.75 0.33 -4.16
C PHE A 123 -2.09 -0.16 -4.71
N PHE A 124 -3.04 -0.40 -3.81
CA PHE A 124 -4.40 -0.83 -4.13
C PHE A 124 -5.39 0.19 -3.58
N GLY A 125 -6.06 0.90 -4.46
CA GLY A 125 -7.07 1.91 -4.13
C GLY A 125 -8.49 1.38 -4.33
N PHE A 126 -9.26 1.37 -3.27
CA PHE A 126 -10.64 0.88 -3.24
C PHE A 126 -11.62 2.01 -3.00
N ASN A 127 -12.83 1.90 -3.58
CA ASN A 127 -13.95 2.78 -3.27
C ASN A 127 -14.61 2.42 -1.91
N SER A 128 -15.68 3.09 -1.55
CA SER A 128 -16.43 2.86 -0.30
C SER A 128 -17.07 1.48 -0.21
N SER A 129 -17.27 0.80 -1.34
CA SER A 129 -17.78 -0.58 -1.43
C SER A 129 -16.67 -1.63 -1.43
N LEU A 130 -15.41 -1.23 -1.22
CA LEU A 130 -14.23 -2.09 -1.29
C LEU A 130 -14.01 -2.73 -2.67
N GLU A 131 -14.46 -2.07 -3.73
CA GLU A 131 -14.17 -2.43 -5.12
C GLU A 131 -12.89 -1.74 -5.58
N LEU A 132 -11.96 -2.50 -6.18
CA LEU A 132 -10.69 -1.97 -6.69
C LEU A 132 -10.94 -0.98 -7.82
N GLN A 133 -10.37 0.22 -7.69
CA GLN A 133 -10.49 1.29 -8.66
C GLN A 133 -9.14 1.90 -9.06
N TYR A 134 -8.08 1.57 -8.31
CA TYR A 134 -6.72 1.99 -8.61
C TYR A 134 -5.71 0.90 -8.27
N ARG A 135 -4.84 0.58 -9.21
CA ARG A 135 -3.61 -0.19 -8.98
C ARG A 135 -2.50 0.41 -9.82
N GLY A 136 -1.73 1.29 -9.22
CA GLY A 136 -0.76 2.09 -9.95
C GLY A 136 0.32 2.67 -9.07
N ARG A 137 1.15 3.53 -9.67
CA ARG A 137 2.30 4.15 -9.00
C ARG A 137 1.89 5.29 -8.06
N LEU A 138 2.80 5.64 -7.14
CA LEU A 138 2.64 6.77 -6.23
C LEU A 138 2.59 8.12 -6.99
N ASN A 139 3.60 8.35 -7.82
CA ASN A 139 3.78 9.58 -8.63
C ASN A 139 4.69 9.30 -9.83
N ASN A 140 4.93 10.33 -10.64
CA ASN A 140 5.78 10.26 -11.81
C ASN A 140 7.22 10.79 -11.58
N LYS A 141 7.64 11.06 -10.35
CA LYS A 141 8.95 11.67 -10.04
C LYS A 141 10.12 10.95 -10.72
N ARG A 142 10.04 9.63 -10.84
CA ARG A 142 11.07 8.83 -11.47
C ARG A 142 11.22 9.13 -12.96
N ASP A 143 10.10 9.38 -13.65
CA ASP A 143 10.08 9.57 -15.10
C ASP A 143 10.15 11.04 -15.48
N ASN A 144 9.62 11.91 -14.62
CA ASN A 144 9.60 13.36 -14.81
C ASN A 144 9.75 14.09 -13.47
N PRO A 145 11.00 14.30 -12.99
CA PRO A 145 11.23 14.96 -11.70
C PRO A 145 10.92 16.47 -11.71
N GLU A 146 10.89 17.08 -12.88
CA GLU A 146 10.64 18.52 -13.06
C GLU A 146 9.15 18.88 -12.89
N VAL A 147 8.26 17.98 -13.34
CA VAL A 147 6.80 18.16 -13.27
C VAL A 147 6.18 16.96 -12.58
N VAL A 148 6.10 17.04 -11.26
CA VAL A 148 5.56 15.94 -10.44
C VAL A 148 4.04 15.92 -10.52
N ARG A 149 3.51 14.77 -10.97
CA ARG A 149 2.10 14.42 -10.90
C ARG A 149 1.88 13.43 -9.78
N ARG A 150 0.90 13.71 -8.92
CA ARG A 150 0.53 12.90 -7.76
C ARG A 150 -0.49 11.83 -8.16
N ASP A 151 -0.06 10.87 -8.99
CA ASP A 151 -0.95 9.89 -9.63
C ASP A 151 -1.87 9.18 -8.62
N LEU A 152 -1.32 8.72 -7.48
CA LEU A 152 -2.08 8.06 -6.42
C LEU A 152 -3.12 9.00 -5.79
N PHE A 153 -2.71 10.21 -5.40
CA PHE A 153 -3.60 11.17 -4.75
C PHE A 153 -4.73 11.61 -5.68
N GLU A 154 -4.42 11.91 -6.93
CA GLU A 154 -5.41 12.30 -7.94
C GLU A 154 -6.42 11.19 -8.17
N ALA A 155 -5.96 9.93 -8.30
CA ALA A 155 -6.82 8.77 -8.46
C ALA A 155 -7.73 8.55 -7.25
N MET A 156 -7.16 8.54 -6.03
CA MET A 156 -7.94 8.33 -4.81
C MET A 156 -8.90 9.49 -4.53
N SER A 157 -8.55 10.73 -4.92
CA SER A 157 -9.45 11.89 -4.84
C SER A 157 -10.64 11.76 -5.79
N LEU A 158 -10.42 11.23 -6.99
CA LEU A 158 -11.48 10.92 -7.95
C LEU A 158 -12.39 9.82 -7.39
N ILE A 159 -11.81 8.72 -6.89
CA ILE A 159 -12.54 7.60 -6.26
C ILE A 159 -13.40 8.10 -5.09
N ALA A 160 -12.84 8.93 -4.20
CA ALA A 160 -13.56 9.48 -3.07
C ALA A 160 -14.78 10.33 -3.47
N LYS A 161 -14.72 10.99 -4.63
CA LYS A 161 -15.80 11.84 -5.14
C LYS A 161 -16.84 11.09 -5.95
N THR A 162 -16.43 10.11 -6.73
CA THR A 162 -17.27 9.47 -7.76
C THR A 162 -17.52 7.98 -7.53
N GLY A 163 -16.69 7.33 -6.70
CA GLY A 163 -16.67 5.87 -6.55
C GLY A 163 -15.89 5.14 -7.66
N GLU A 164 -15.38 5.87 -8.66
CA GLU A 164 -14.66 5.30 -9.81
C GLU A 164 -13.26 5.91 -9.94
N GLY A 165 -12.29 5.09 -10.33
CA GLY A 165 -10.91 5.50 -10.60
C GLY A 165 -10.64 5.88 -12.06
N PRO A 166 -9.48 6.50 -12.35
CA PRO A 166 -9.08 6.79 -13.72
C PRO A 166 -8.87 5.50 -14.50
N ARG A 167 -9.29 5.47 -15.77
CA ARG A 167 -9.15 4.28 -16.62
C ARG A 167 -7.72 4.03 -17.06
N GLU A 168 -6.94 5.09 -17.26
CA GLU A 168 -5.53 5.01 -17.57
C GLU A 168 -4.69 5.12 -16.30
N GLN A 169 -3.90 4.10 -16.02
CA GLN A 169 -3.07 4.00 -14.82
C GLN A 169 -1.67 3.50 -15.20
N SER A 170 -0.66 4.04 -14.53
CA SER A 170 0.72 3.59 -14.68
C SER A 170 1.06 2.62 -13.56
N PRO A 171 1.62 1.43 -13.85
CA PRO A 171 1.92 0.44 -12.81
C PRO A 171 2.95 0.95 -11.80
N SER A 172 2.86 0.47 -10.58
CA SER A 172 3.93 0.63 -9.58
C SER A 172 5.15 -0.20 -9.99
N ILE A 173 6.34 0.29 -9.62
CA ILE A 173 7.61 -0.43 -9.81
C ILE A 173 8.31 -0.50 -8.46
N GLY A 174 8.75 -1.69 -8.11
CA GLY A 174 9.43 -1.91 -6.84
C GLY A 174 10.24 -3.20 -6.79
N CYS A 175 10.69 -3.57 -5.60
CA CYS A 175 11.32 -4.87 -5.38
C CYS A 175 10.24 -5.95 -5.30
N SER A 176 10.51 -7.16 -5.85
CA SER A 176 9.63 -8.31 -5.67
C SER A 176 9.42 -8.60 -4.18
N ILE A 177 8.22 -9.04 -3.81
CA ILE A 177 7.96 -9.57 -2.46
C ILE A 177 8.90 -10.76 -2.20
N LYS A 178 9.40 -10.85 -0.97
CA LYS A 178 10.31 -11.93 -0.56
C LYS A 178 9.47 -13.07 -0.01
N TRP A 179 9.13 -13.99 -0.91
CA TRP A 179 8.34 -15.15 -0.55
C TRP A 179 9.14 -16.15 0.27
N LYS A 180 8.49 -16.81 1.22
CA LYS A 180 9.06 -17.95 1.94
C LYS A 180 9.35 -19.08 0.97
N SER A 181 10.48 -19.75 1.14
CA SER A 181 10.75 -21.01 0.47
C SER A 181 9.75 -22.07 0.96
N GLU A 182 9.23 -22.86 0.02
CA GLU A 182 8.39 -24.02 0.36
C GLU A 182 9.15 -25.08 1.13
#